data_290cad6501a67e292dac3e0a09df1f5f
#
_entry.id   290cad6501a67e292dac3e0a09df1f5f
#
_cell.length_a   1.000
_cell.length_b   1.000
_cell.length_c   1.000
_cell.angle_alpha   90.00
_cell.angle_beta   90.00
_cell.angle_gamma   90.00
#
_symmetry.space_group_name_H-M   'P 1'
#
loop_
_entity.id
_entity.type
_entity.pdbx_description
1 polymer ?
#
loop_
_entity_poly.entity_id
_entity_poly.type
_entity_poly.pdbx_seq_one_letter_code
_entity_poly.pdbx_strand_id
1 'polypeptide(L)'
;IIVVGGRIDPYRIAGSADLIDSEDLRRFDHGDVNRVLRQVPGVNTQEEDGFGLFPNIGLRGSPVERSSNITLMEDGVLIAPAPYAAPAAYYFPAIGRMQAVEVTKGAAAIRYGPRTIGGAVNLRSTDIPTDGLAGYASGQYGSRDYYQGQAWVGGDTDYVGALLETYQQGSDGF
;
A
#
# COMPACT_ATOMS: atom_id res chain seq x y z
N ILE A 1 4.50 6.22 21.72
CA ILE A 1 4.16 5.83 20.32
C ILE A 1 5.35 5.02 19.85
N ILE A 2 5.16 3.72 19.67
CA ILE A 2 6.20 2.88 19.09
C ILE A 2 5.94 2.91 17.58
N VAL A 3 6.75 3.67 16.84
CA VAL A 3 6.79 3.58 15.39
C VAL A 3 7.57 2.32 15.06
N VAL A 4 6.88 1.26 14.69
CA VAL A 4 7.51 0.01 14.26
C VAL A 4 7.82 0.15 12.78
N GLY A 5 8.90 0.84 12.46
CA GLY A 5 9.43 0.97 11.10
C GLY A 5 10.34 -0.19 10.67
N GLY A 6 10.07 -1.41 11.11
CA GLY A 6 10.82 -2.60 10.71
C GLY A 6 10.02 -3.43 9.71
N ARG A 7 10.70 -4.11 8.79
CA ARG A 7 10.08 -5.13 7.93
C ARG A 7 9.32 -6.13 8.79
N ILE A 8 8.05 -6.33 8.49
CA ILE A 8 7.28 -7.40 9.09
C ILE A 8 7.82 -8.71 8.53
N ASP A 9 8.28 -9.57 9.41
CA ASP A 9 8.53 -10.97 9.06
C ASP A 9 7.22 -11.74 9.27
N PRO A 10 6.51 -12.12 8.19
CA PRO A 10 5.20 -12.78 8.31
C PRO A 10 5.26 -14.09 9.11
N TYR A 11 6.42 -14.74 9.16
CA TYR A 11 6.63 -15.98 9.90
C TYR A 11 6.80 -15.80 11.41
N ARG A 12 7.00 -14.56 11.87
CA ARG A 12 7.21 -14.24 13.29
C ARG A 12 6.02 -13.55 13.97
N ILE A 13 4.90 -13.43 13.26
CA ILE A 13 3.70 -12.78 13.79
C ILE A 13 2.75 -13.83 14.35
N ALA A 14 2.28 -13.61 15.58
CA ALA A 14 1.20 -14.41 16.17
C ALA A 14 -0.12 -14.06 15.45
N GLY A 15 -0.43 -14.76 14.37
CA GLY A 15 -1.60 -14.52 13.54
C GLY A 15 -1.32 -14.87 12.08
N SER A 16 -1.96 -14.16 11.19
CA SER A 16 -1.74 -14.29 9.74
C SER A 16 -1.29 -12.93 9.19
N ALA A 17 -0.16 -12.93 8.53
CA ALA A 17 0.33 -11.78 7.80
C ALA A 17 0.78 -12.19 6.41
N ASP A 18 0.63 -11.29 5.46
CA ASP A 18 1.11 -11.44 4.09
C ASP A 18 1.94 -10.22 3.74
N LEU A 19 2.98 -10.44 2.98
CA LEU A 19 3.85 -9.42 2.44
C LEU A 19 3.83 -9.56 0.91
N ILE A 20 3.43 -8.49 0.23
CA ILE A 20 3.61 -8.33 -1.21
C ILE A 20 4.83 -7.42 -1.35
N ASP A 21 5.92 -7.95 -1.82
CA ASP A 21 7.17 -7.21 -1.95
C ASP A 21 7.31 -6.49 -3.29
N SER A 22 8.43 -5.83 -3.49
CA SER A 22 8.68 -5.04 -4.70
C SER A 22 8.77 -5.89 -5.97
N GLU A 23 9.16 -7.16 -5.88
CA GLU A 23 9.20 -8.06 -7.02
C GLU A 23 7.77 -8.45 -7.43
N ASP A 24 6.93 -8.79 -6.46
CA ASP A 24 5.52 -9.12 -6.69
C ASP A 24 4.74 -7.91 -7.22
N LEU A 25 4.98 -6.71 -6.69
CA LEU A 25 4.36 -5.47 -7.16
C LEU A 25 4.73 -5.18 -8.62
N ARG A 26 5.99 -5.32 -8.98
CA ARG A 26 6.49 -5.06 -10.34
C ARG A 26 6.11 -6.14 -11.35
N ARG A 27 5.85 -7.37 -10.91
CA ARG A 27 5.48 -8.47 -11.81
C ARG A 27 4.25 -8.17 -12.64
N PHE A 28 3.26 -7.52 -12.05
CA PHE A 28 2.00 -7.15 -12.72
C PHE A 28 1.85 -5.65 -12.89
N ASP A 29 2.61 -4.86 -12.16
CA ASP A 29 2.66 -3.38 -12.16
C ASP A 29 1.25 -2.75 -12.17
N HIS A 30 0.38 -3.24 -11.25
CA HIS A 30 -0.99 -2.76 -11.15
C HIS A 30 -1.03 -1.32 -10.61
N GLY A 31 -1.71 -0.42 -11.32
CA GLY A 31 -1.97 0.95 -10.86
C GLY A 31 -3.09 1.06 -9.82
N ASP A 32 -3.80 -0.03 -9.54
CA ASP A 32 -4.92 -0.09 -8.60
C ASP A 32 -4.61 -1.03 -7.44
N VAL A 33 -4.68 -0.52 -6.22
CA VAL A 33 -4.45 -1.28 -4.99
C VAL A 33 -5.43 -2.44 -4.82
N ASN A 34 -6.67 -2.31 -5.29
CA ASN A 34 -7.65 -3.39 -5.21
C ASN A 34 -7.17 -4.65 -5.94
N ARG A 35 -6.52 -4.47 -7.09
CA ARG A 35 -5.95 -5.58 -7.86
C ARG A 35 -4.76 -6.22 -7.16
N VAL A 36 -3.91 -5.40 -6.56
CA VAL A 36 -2.78 -5.89 -5.75
C VAL A 36 -3.27 -6.72 -4.58
N LEU A 37 -4.25 -6.23 -3.84
CA LEU A 37 -4.76 -6.88 -2.63
C LEU A 37 -5.59 -8.14 -2.90
N ARG A 38 -6.12 -8.33 -4.09
CA ARG A 38 -6.81 -9.59 -4.47
C ARG A 38 -5.91 -10.82 -4.43
N GLN A 39 -4.61 -10.64 -4.46
CA GLN A 39 -3.65 -11.73 -4.35
C GLN A 39 -3.56 -12.28 -2.91
N VAL A 40 -4.01 -11.51 -1.92
CA VAL A 40 -3.89 -11.87 -0.50
C VAL A 40 -5.10 -12.69 -0.06
N PRO A 41 -4.92 -13.92 0.43
CA PRO A 41 -6.02 -14.74 0.91
C PRO A 41 -6.81 -14.08 2.02
N GLY A 42 -8.15 -14.09 1.89
CA GLY A 42 -9.06 -13.50 2.88
C GLY A 42 -9.18 -11.98 2.82
N VAL A 43 -8.64 -11.35 1.80
CA VAL A 43 -8.93 -9.97 1.45
C VAL A 43 -10.09 -9.94 0.45
N ASN A 44 -11.05 -9.06 0.69
CA ASN A 44 -12.16 -8.77 -0.20
C ASN A 44 -12.11 -7.29 -0.58
N THR A 45 -12.21 -6.97 -1.86
CA THR A 45 -12.15 -5.60 -2.37
C THR A 45 -13.32 -5.32 -3.29
N GLN A 46 -13.82 -4.10 -3.24
CA GLN A 46 -14.82 -3.60 -4.18
C GLN A 46 -14.29 -2.33 -4.86
N GLU A 47 -14.16 -2.39 -6.17
CA GLU A 47 -13.71 -1.25 -6.98
C GLU A 47 -14.85 -0.23 -7.13
N GLU A 48 -14.56 1.05 -6.94
CA GLU A 48 -15.46 2.17 -7.24
C GLU A 48 -14.95 2.99 -8.42
N ASP A 49 -13.63 3.02 -8.58
CA ASP A 49 -12.94 3.73 -9.66
C ASP A 49 -11.89 2.81 -10.31
N GLY A 50 -11.32 3.23 -11.41
CA GLY A 50 -10.32 2.41 -12.12
C GLY A 50 -8.88 2.61 -11.64
N PHE A 51 -8.65 3.47 -10.63
CA PHE A 51 -7.33 3.85 -10.16
C PHE A 51 -7.08 3.52 -8.70
N GLY A 52 -8.08 2.99 -7.98
CA GLY A 52 -7.96 2.64 -6.56
C GLY A 52 -7.86 3.84 -5.63
N LEU A 53 -8.42 5.00 -6.02
CA LEU A 53 -8.38 6.23 -5.22
C LEU A 53 -9.29 6.16 -3.99
N PHE A 54 -10.34 5.36 -4.07
CA PHE A 54 -11.31 5.15 -3.00
C PHE A 54 -11.45 3.66 -2.70
N PRO A 55 -10.48 3.05 -2.02
CA PRO A 55 -10.48 1.61 -1.80
C PRO A 55 -11.55 1.20 -0.80
N ASN A 56 -12.29 0.16 -1.17
CA ASN A 56 -13.20 -0.55 -0.28
C ASN A 56 -12.59 -1.92 0.01
N ILE A 57 -12.00 -2.07 1.18
CA ILE A 57 -11.23 -3.24 1.58
C ILE A 57 -11.83 -3.84 2.84
N GLY A 58 -12.12 -5.12 2.81
CA GLY A 58 -12.50 -5.94 3.96
C GLY A 58 -11.54 -7.10 4.14
N LEU A 59 -11.30 -7.50 5.38
CA LEU A 59 -10.46 -8.62 5.72
C LEU A 59 -11.26 -9.65 6.52
N ARG A 60 -11.11 -10.94 6.18
CA ARG A 60 -11.75 -12.06 6.88
C ARG A 60 -13.27 -11.93 7.03
N GLY A 61 -13.93 -11.45 5.96
CA GLY A 61 -15.38 -11.29 5.94
C GLY A 61 -15.91 -10.03 6.63
N SER A 62 -15.03 -9.11 7.06
CA SER A 62 -15.51 -7.79 7.49
C SER A 62 -16.10 -7.01 6.30
N PRO A 63 -17.08 -6.14 6.56
CA PRO A 63 -17.63 -5.27 5.52
C PRO A 63 -16.54 -4.45 4.83
N VAL A 64 -16.68 -4.28 3.52
CA VAL A 64 -15.68 -3.57 2.70
C VAL A 64 -15.91 -2.05 2.69
N GLU A 65 -17.10 -1.60 3.05
CA GLU A 65 -17.55 -0.22 2.90
C GLU A 65 -16.55 0.78 3.45
N ARG A 66 -15.97 1.57 2.54
CA ARG A 66 -14.98 2.62 2.85
C ARG A 66 -13.82 2.15 3.73
N SER A 67 -13.47 0.88 3.68
CA SER A 67 -12.41 0.29 4.52
C SER A 67 -12.58 0.56 6.02
N SER A 68 -13.82 0.75 6.49
CA SER A 68 -14.14 1.26 7.83
C SER A 68 -13.75 0.34 8.97
N ASN A 69 -13.54 -0.95 8.71
CA ASN A 69 -13.23 -1.97 9.71
C ASN A 69 -11.78 -2.42 9.71
N ILE A 70 -10.93 -1.73 8.98
CA ILE A 70 -9.49 -2.00 8.91
C ILE A 70 -8.70 -0.72 9.15
N THR A 71 -7.46 -0.88 9.57
CA THR A 71 -6.52 0.23 9.69
C THR A 71 -5.66 0.28 8.43
N LEU A 72 -5.66 1.43 7.75
CA LEU A 72 -4.77 1.72 6.62
C LEU A 72 -3.65 2.64 7.07
N MET A 73 -2.43 2.29 6.68
CA MET A 73 -1.22 3.04 7.05
C MET A 73 -0.32 3.24 5.84
N GLU A 74 0.44 4.31 5.85
CA GLU A 74 1.60 4.54 5.00
C GLU A 74 2.82 4.69 5.90
N ASP A 75 3.84 3.84 5.71
CA ASP A 75 5.05 3.78 6.54
C ASP A 75 4.78 3.72 8.06
N GLY A 76 3.72 3.00 8.44
CA GLY A 76 3.29 2.87 9.83
C GLY A 76 2.50 4.07 10.36
N VAL A 77 2.27 5.10 9.56
CA VAL A 77 1.46 6.26 9.92
C VAL A 77 0.02 6.01 9.49
N LEU A 78 -0.93 6.19 10.41
CA LEU A 78 -2.36 5.99 10.14
C LEU A 78 -2.86 7.00 9.11
N ILE A 79 -3.42 6.50 8.00
CA ILE A 79 -4.06 7.32 6.96
C ILE A 79 -5.58 7.12 6.93
N ALA A 80 -6.10 6.00 7.41
CA ALA A 80 -7.52 5.75 7.56
C ALA A 80 -7.79 4.64 8.61
N PRO A 81 -8.93 4.67 9.29
CA PRO A 81 -10.01 5.66 9.18
C PRO A 81 -9.62 7.04 9.72
N ALA A 82 -10.25 8.06 9.19
CA ALA A 82 -10.00 9.43 9.62
C ALA A 82 -10.31 9.64 11.12
N PRO A 83 -9.56 10.52 11.83
CA PRO A 83 -9.67 10.69 13.27
C PRO A 83 -11.01 11.27 13.75
N TYR A 84 -11.78 11.89 12.88
CA TYR A 84 -13.08 12.52 13.21
C TYR A 84 -14.28 11.63 12.86
N ALA A 85 -14.14 10.34 13.00
CA ALA A 85 -15.22 9.36 12.88
C ALA A 85 -15.90 9.20 11.49
N ALA A 86 -15.44 9.87 10.46
CA ALA A 86 -15.83 9.51 9.11
C ALA A 86 -15.13 8.18 8.75
N PRO A 87 -15.85 7.11 8.53
CA PRO A 87 -15.25 5.79 8.33
C PRO A 87 -14.75 5.62 6.89
N ALA A 88 -14.08 6.61 6.35
CA ALA A 88 -13.73 6.60 4.95
C ALA A 88 -12.22 6.79 4.74
N ALA A 89 -11.66 5.98 3.89
CA ALA A 89 -10.37 6.25 3.28
C ALA A 89 -10.59 7.31 2.19
N TYR A 90 -10.50 8.58 2.55
CA TYR A 90 -10.59 9.69 1.58
C TYR A 90 -9.27 9.98 0.87
N TYR A 91 -8.20 9.50 1.41
CA TYR A 91 -6.88 9.54 0.80
C TYR A 91 -6.33 8.12 0.72
N PHE A 92 -5.83 7.78 -0.43
CA PHE A 92 -5.07 6.56 -0.62
C PHE A 92 -3.85 6.87 -1.50
N PRO A 93 -2.64 6.51 -1.07
CA PRO A 93 -1.45 6.76 -1.86
C PRO A 93 -1.43 5.91 -3.13
N ALA A 94 -0.84 6.44 -4.19
CA ALA A 94 -0.68 5.70 -5.43
C ALA A 94 0.18 4.45 -5.20
N ILE A 95 -0.39 3.28 -5.51
CA ILE A 95 0.27 1.99 -5.25
C ILE A 95 1.60 1.84 -5.99
N GLY A 96 1.75 2.48 -7.16
CA GLY A 96 2.98 2.45 -7.93
C GLY A 96 4.18 3.10 -7.22
N ARG A 97 3.95 3.94 -6.18
CA ARG A 97 5.01 4.49 -5.32
C ARG A 97 5.46 3.55 -4.22
N MET A 98 4.76 2.44 -4.04
CA MET A 98 5.01 1.54 -2.93
C MET A 98 6.03 0.47 -3.33
N GLN A 99 6.94 0.16 -2.40
CA GLN A 99 7.84 -0.97 -2.54
C GLN A 99 7.31 -2.25 -1.89
N ALA A 100 6.36 -2.13 -0.97
CA ALA A 100 5.73 -3.29 -0.35
C ALA A 100 4.34 -2.97 0.18
N VAL A 101 3.51 -4.01 0.31
CA VAL A 101 2.22 -3.97 0.99
C VAL A 101 2.20 -5.07 2.05
N GLU A 102 2.03 -4.66 3.29
CA GLU A 102 1.97 -5.55 4.45
C GLU A 102 0.52 -5.68 4.90
N VAL A 103 0.00 -6.89 4.93
CA VAL A 103 -1.37 -7.18 5.39
C VAL A 103 -1.31 -8.01 6.64
N THR A 104 -1.79 -7.47 7.77
CA THR A 104 -1.87 -8.16 9.05
C THR A 104 -3.32 -8.46 9.39
N LYS A 105 -3.63 -9.73 9.64
CA LYS A 105 -4.99 -10.22 9.89
C LYS A 105 -5.13 -10.80 11.29
N GLY A 106 -6.27 -10.52 11.95
CA GLY A 106 -6.60 -11.08 13.26
C GLY A 106 -5.94 -10.33 14.42
N ALA A 107 -5.74 -11.02 15.54
CA ALA A 107 -5.34 -10.42 16.82
C ALA A 107 -4.03 -9.61 16.76
N ALA A 108 -3.10 -9.97 15.88
CA ALA A 108 -1.84 -9.24 15.71
C ALA A 108 -2.04 -7.81 15.22
N ALA A 109 -3.16 -7.52 14.55
CA ALA A 109 -3.47 -6.19 14.04
C ALA A 109 -3.84 -5.18 15.16
N ILE A 110 -4.21 -5.62 16.35
CA ILE A 110 -4.65 -4.75 17.46
C ILE A 110 -3.60 -3.70 17.83
N ARG A 111 -2.34 -3.98 17.60
CA ARG A 111 -1.24 -3.06 17.87
C ARG A 111 -1.22 -1.82 16.96
N TYR A 112 -1.94 -1.86 15.86
CA TYR A 112 -1.96 -0.78 14.86
C TYR A 112 -3.09 0.23 15.10
N GLY A 113 -3.95 0.01 16.09
CA GLY A 113 -4.94 1.01 16.44
C GLY A 113 -6.35 0.48 16.65
N PRO A 114 -7.32 1.40 16.82
CA PRO A 114 -8.63 1.04 17.38
C PRO A 114 -9.59 0.37 16.37
N ARG A 115 -9.38 0.47 15.07
CA ARG A 115 -10.28 -0.08 14.04
C ARG A 115 -9.66 -1.23 13.26
N THR A 116 -9.17 -2.22 13.99
CA THR A 116 -8.46 -3.37 13.43
C THR A 116 -9.28 -4.67 13.49
N ILE A 117 -10.61 -4.59 13.53
CA ILE A 117 -11.49 -5.76 13.60
C ILE A 117 -11.22 -6.70 12.42
N GLY A 118 -11.12 -6.18 11.21
CA GLY A 118 -10.72 -6.94 10.04
C GLY A 118 -9.21 -7.21 10.00
N GLY A 119 -8.42 -6.23 10.37
CA GLY A 119 -6.96 -6.27 10.28
C GLY A 119 -6.35 -4.90 9.99
N ALA A 120 -5.12 -4.92 9.50
CA ALA A 120 -4.39 -3.70 9.12
C ALA A 120 -3.65 -3.91 7.80
N VAL A 121 -3.60 -2.87 6.98
CA VAL A 121 -2.81 -2.81 5.76
C VAL A 121 -1.83 -1.65 5.90
N ASN A 122 -0.55 -1.93 5.70
CA ASN A 122 0.51 -0.94 5.73
C ASN A 122 1.19 -0.90 4.36
N LEU A 123 1.15 0.28 3.75
CA LEU A 123 1.81 0.55 2.49
C LEU A 123 3.20 1.09 2.81
N ARG A 124 4.21 0.54 2.18
CA ARG A 124 5.58 1.00 2.37
C ARG A 124 6.07 1.72 1.14
N SER A 125 6.44 2.97 1.31
CA SER A 125 7.07 3.78 0.27
C SER A 125 8.48 3.27 -0.06
N THR A 126 9.04 3.74 -1.16
CA THR A 126 10.39 3.36 -1.60
C THR A 126 11.42 3.80 -0.57
N ASP A 127 12.21 2.86 -0.05
CA ASP A 127 13.30 3.16 0.87
C ASP A 127 14.43 3.91 0.13
N ILE A 128 15.13 4.78 0.84
CA ILE A 128 16.37 5.38 0.34
C ILE A 128 17.42 4.27 0.20
N PRO A 129 18.01 4.06 -0.97
CA PRO A 129 19.06 3.06 -1.14
C PRO A 129 20.26 3.36 -0.23
N THR A 130 20.76 2.32 0.46
CA THR A 130 21.86 2.43 1.41
C THR A 130 23.21 1.95 0.85
N ASP A 131 23.21 1.39 -0.36
CA ASP A 131 24.39 0.83 -1.01
C ASP A 131 24.80 1.67 -2.24
N GLY A 132 24.83 3.00 -2.10
CA GLY A 132 25.19 3.94 -3.15
C GLY A 132 24.00 4.38 -4.01
N LEU A 133 24.26 4.79 -5.24
CA LEU A 133 23.24 5.30 -6.15
C LEU A 133 22.44 4.17 -6.79
N ALA A 134 21.13 4.22 -6.67
CA ALA A 134 20.20 3.31 -7.36
C ALA A 134 19.03 4.08 -7.98
N GLY A 135 18.35 3.46 -8.94
CA GLY A 135 17.18 4.05 -9.57
C GLY A 135 16.36 3.02 -10.32
N TYR A 136 15.14 3.41 -10.62
CA TYR A 136 14.18 2.60 -11.36
C TYR A 136 13.30 3.49 -12.23
N ALA A 137 12.90 3.00 -13.38
CA ALA A 137 11.90 3.63 -14.21
C ALA A 137 11.05 2.55 -14.89
N SER A 138 9.73 2.77 -14.92
CA SER A 138 8.78 1.96 -15.66
C SER A 138 7.77 2.84 -16.38
N GLY A 139 7.16 2.29 -17.44
CA GLY A 139 6.10 2.95 -18.16
C GLY A 139 5.18 1.93 -18.81
N GLN A 140 3.89 2.18 -18.74
CA GLN A 140 2.85 1.39 -19.40
C GLN A 140 1.98 2.29 -20.26
N TYR A 141 1.51 1.75 -21.36
CA TYR A 141 0.52 2.38 -22.20
C TYR A 141 -0.53 1.34 -22.61
N GLY A 142 -1.79 1.72 -22.59
CA GLY A 142 -2.89 0.80 -22.81
C GLY A 142 -4.04 1.40 -23.63
N SER A 143 -5.13 0.67 -23.70
CA SER A 143 -6.36 1.12 -24.34
C SER A 143 -6.96 2.34 -23.64
N ARG A 144 -7.72 3.16 -24.40
CA ARG A 144 -8.37 4.39 -23.91
C ARG A 144 -7.37 5.39 -23.36
N ASP A 145 -6.22 5.49 -24.03
CA ASP A 145 -5.12 6.38 -23.67
C ASP A 145 -4.68 6.23 -22.20
N TYR A 146 -4.85 5.00 -21.65
CA TYR A 146 -4.29 4.68 -20.36
C TYR A 146 -2.77 4.79 -20.43
N TYR A 147 -2.22 5.53 -19.49
CA TYR A 147 -0.79 5.59 -19.25
C TYR A 147 -0.47 5.51 -17.77
N GLN A 148 0.64 4.92 -17.46
CA GLN A 148 1.23 4.90 -16.13
C GLN A 148 2.73 5.07 -16.29
N GLY A 149 3.32 5.94 -15.49
CA GLY A 149 4.76 6.16 -15.46
C GLY A 149 5.25 6.33 -14.05
N GLN A 150 6.35 5.67 -13.73
CA GLN A 150 7.06 5.78 -12.46
C GLN A 150 8.54 5.93 -12.73
N ALA A 151 9.19 6.80 -11.97
CA ALA A 151 10.63 6.84 -11.90
C ALA A 151 11.08 7.29 -10.52
N TRP A 152 12.16 6.69 -10.04
CA TRP A 152 12.84 7.18 -8.85
C TRP A 152 14.35 7.03 -9.00
N VAL A 153 15.08 7.89 -8.31
CA VAL A 153 16.53 7.83 -8.14
C VAL A 153 16.86 8.23 -6.72
N GLY A 154 17.76 7.51 -6.08
CA GLY A 154 18.14 7.78 -4.71
C GLY A 154 19.49 7.18 -4.38
N GLY A 155 19.99 7.57 -3.25
CA GLY A 155 21.25 7.04 -2.71
C GLY A 155 21.59 7.69 -1.40
N ASP A 156 22.57 7.15 -0.74
CA ASP A 156 23.09 7.66 0.51
C ASP A 156 24.60 7.89 0.48
N THR A 157 25.03 8.67 1.43
CA THR A 157 26.42 8.87 1.82
C THR A 157 26.51 8.66 3.32
N ASP A 158 27.70 8.68 3.89
CA ASP A 158 27.90 8.54 5.34
C ASP A 158 27.11 9.56 6.19
N TYR A 159 26.60 10.64 5.59
CA TYR A 159 25.95 11.74 6.30
C TYR A 159 24.53 12.03 5.86
N VAL A 160 24.18 11.76 4.60
CA VAL A 160 22.90 12.17 4.02
C VAL A 160 22.44 11.13 3.01
N GLY A 161 21.19 10.70 3.15
CA GLY A 161 20.47 9.93 2.13
C GLY A 161 19.36 10.75 1.51
N ALA A 162 19.11 10.59 0.22
CA ALA A 162 18.04 11.26 -0.51
C ALA A 162 17.42 10.34 -1.55
N LEU A 163 16.12 10.52 -1.75
CA LEU A 163 15.32 9.87 -2.79
C LEU A 163 14.47 10.93 -3.50
N LEU A 164 14.47 10.89 -4.81
CA LEU A 164 13.53 11.63 -5.64
C LEU A 164 12.67 10.63 -6.40
N GLU A 165 11.35 10.77 -6.27
CA GLU A 165 10.39 9.89 -6.91
C GLU A 165 9.30 10.68 -7.63
N THR A 166 8.83 10.17 -8.76
CA THR A 166 7.66 10.66 -9.49
C THR A 166 6.79 9.50 -9.93
N TYR A 167 5.49 9.71 -9.87
CA TYR A 167 4.48 8.78 -10.36
C TYR A 167 3.35 9.53 -11.03
N GLN A 168 2.93 9.07 -12.18
CA GLN A 168 1.79 9.62 -12.92
C GLN A 168 0.98 8.50 -13.56
N GLN A 169 -0.33 8.63 -13.55
CA GLN A 169 -1.24 7.75 -14.29
C GLN A 169 -2.46 8.53 -14.76
N GLY A 170 -3.04 8.08 -15.85
CA GLY A 170 -4.25 8.66 -16.40
C GLY A 170 -4.89 7.77 -17.46
N SER A 171 -6.14 8.09 -17.84
CA SER A 171 -6.88 7.43 -18.90
C SER A 171 -8.02 8.32 -19.36
N ASP A 172 -8.43 8.18 -20.62
CA ASP A 172 -9.61 8.88 -21.17
C ASP A 172 -10.94 8.17 -20.84
N GLY A 173 -10.94 7.28 -19.88
CA GLY A 173 -12.13 6.60 -19.37
C GLY A 173 -11.89 5.13 -19.04
N PHE A 174 -12.96 4.46 -18.58
CA PHE A 174 -12.96 3.05 -18.17
C PHE A 174 -13.43 2.13 -19.29
#